data_0171eff2370bdafc4aa514aa8c9a5c07
#
_entry.id   0171eff2370bdafc4aa514aa8c9a5c07
#
_cell.length_a   1.000
_cell.length_b   1.000
_cell.length_c   1.000
_cell.angle_alpha   90.00
_cell.angle_beta   90.00
_cell.angle_gamma   90.00
#
_symmetry.space_group_name_H-M   'P 1'
#
loop_
_entity.id
_entity.type
_entity.pdbx_description
1 polymer ?
#
loop_
_entity_poly.entity_id
_entity_poly.type
_entity_poly.pdbx_seq_one_letter_code
_entity_poly.pdbx_strand_id
1 'polypeptide(L)'
;MGDYWAGTTKTNPETGEVYSSRTSGYGTPKENVSRRDKKHHMNDKGFGPAALDKSSTNKDAIRGREQQLIDSNGGAKSQRGTSGNAINGISPNNKKKNRYMKSATDEFGELI
;
A
#
# COMPACT_ATOMS: atom_id res chain seq x y z
N MET A 1 14.90 -3.12 -12.52
CA MET A 1 14.77 -3.29 -11.06
C MET A 1 15.02 -1.95 -10.37
N GLY A 2 14.24 -1.59 -9.37
CA GLY A 2 14.41 -0.33 -8.67
C GLY A 2 15.39 -0.42 -7.50
N ASP A 3 15.83 0.75 -7.03
CA ASP A 3 16.72 0.85 -5.88
C ASP A 3 15.98 0.68 -4.55
N TYR A 4 14.65 0.72 -4.57
CA TYR A 4 13.83 0.67 -3.36
C TYR A 4 12.42 0.19 -3.69
N TRP A 5 11.69 -0.15 -2.64
CA TRP A 5 10.25 -0.39 -2.67
C TRP A 5 9.56 0.71 -1.86
N ALA A 6 8.36 1.08 -2.26
CA ALA A 6 7.60 2.13 -1.57
C ALA A 6 6.13 1.76 -1.46
N GLY A 7 5.54 2.08 -0.32
CA GLY A 7 4.11 2.00 -0.10
C GLY A 7 3.44 3.34 -0.35
N THR A 8 2.25 3.33 -0.92
CA THR A 8 1.49 4.54 -1.24
C THR A 8 0.05 4.43 -0.80
N THR A 9 -0.58 5.57 -0.55
CA THR A 9 -2.01 5.64 -0.27
C THR A 9 -2.67 6.68 -1.17
N LYS A 10 -3.92 6.40 -1.58
CA LYS A 10 -4.79 7.34 -2.29
C LYS A 10 -6.12 7.37 -1.57
N THR A 11 -6.69 8.55 -1.35
CA THR A 11 -7.95 8.69 -0.63
C THR A 11 -9.03 9.23 -1.56
N ASN A 12 -10.23 8.64 -1.47
CA ASN A 12 -11.40 9.19 -2.14
C ASN A 12 -12.04 10.23 -1.19
N PRO A 13 -12.01 11.52 -1.53
CA PRO A 13 -12.51 12.55 -0.62
C PRO A 13 -14.02 12.50 -0.40
N GLU A 14 -14.77 11.88 -1.30
CA GLU A 14 -16.22 11.77 -1.16
C GLU A 14 -16.65 10.62 -0.26
N THR A 15 -15.93 9.50 -0.32
CA THR A 15 -16.29 8.29 0.44
C THR A 15 -15.43 8.06 1.66
N GLY A 16 -14.25 8.68 1.73
CA GLY A 16 -13.26 8.43 2.77
C GLY A 16 -12.49 7.12 2.60
N GLU A 17 -12.77 6.36 1.55
CA GLU A 17 -12.04 5.11 1.28
C GLU A 17 -10.57 5.39 1.00
N VAL A 18 -9.68 4.54 1.52
CA VAL A 18 -8.24 4.62 1.29
C VAL A 18 -7.78 3.39 0.51
N TYR A 19 -7.14 3.64 -0.63
CA TYR A 19 -6.53 2.61 -1.47
C TYR A 19 -5.02 2.59 -1.20
N SER A 20 -4.50 1.44 -0.78
CA SER A 20 -3.09 1.26 -0.48
C SER A 20 -2.44 0.40 -1.55
N SER A 21 -1.24 0.78 -1.99
CA SER A 21 -0.50 0.04 -3.00
C SER A 21 1.00 0.13 -2.74
N ARG A 22 1.78 -0.54 -3.58
CA ARG A 22 3.24 -0.52 -3.50
C ARG A 22 3.82 -0.39 -4.89
N THR A 23 5.03 0.16 -4.93
CA THR A 23 5.77 0.34 -6.18
C THR A 23 7.26 0.19 -5.91
N SER A 24 8.05 0.17 -6.97
CA SER A 24 9.51 0.20 -6.88
C SER A 24 10.02 1.17 -7.94
N GLY A 25 11.25 1.64 -7.79
CA GLY A 25 11.78 2.56 -8.79
C GLY A 25 13.17 3.05 -8.48
N TYR A 26 13.61 3.99 -9.31
CA TYR A 26 14.87 4.69 -9.21
C TYR A 26 14.61 6.15 -8.83
N GLY A 27 15.63 6.84 -8.38
CA GLY A 27 15.49 8.23 -7.94
C GLY A 27 14.88 8.33 -6.56
N THR A 28 14.23 9.43 -6.25
CA THR A 28 13.57 9.57 -4.95
C THR A 28 12.22 8.86 -4.95
N PRO A 29 11.82 8.27 -3.81
CA PRO A 29 10.50 7.64 -3.70
C PRO A 29 9.35 8.60 -4.06
N LYS A 30 9.43 9.84 -3.62
CA LYS A 30 8.40 10.85 -3.88
C LYS A 30 8.22 11.12 -5.37
N GLU A 31 9.33 11.27 -6.11
CA GLU A 31 9.28 11.49 -7.55
C GLU A 31 8.66 10.30 -8.29
N ASN A 32 9.04 9.10 -7.91
CA ASN A 32 8.50 7.89 -8.52
C ASN A 32 7.00 7.74 -8.28
N VAL A 33 6.56 8.01 -7.07
CA VAL A 33 5.14 7.97 -6.71
C VAL A 33 4.34 8.97 -7.55
N SER A 34 4.82 10.22 -7.66
CA SER A 34 4.15 11.25 -8.47
C SER A 34 4.07 10.85 -9.94
N ARG A 35 5.14 10.31 -10.48
CA ARG A 35 5.19 9.90 -11.88
C ARG A 35 4.21 8.78 -12.20
N ARG A 36 4.14 7.77 -11.34
CA ARG A 36 3.24 6.64 -11.52
C ARG A 36 1.78 7.03 -11.29
N ASP A 37 1.53 7.97 -10.40
CA ASP A 37 0.18 8.42 -10.05
C ASP A 37 -0.56 9.04 -11.22
N LYS A 38 0.15 9.70 -12.13
CA LYS A 38 -0.47 10.38 -13.28
C LYS A 38 -1.33 9.46 -14.15
N LYS A 39 -1.01 8.17 -14.20
CA LYS A 39 -1.74 7.18 -15.00
C LYS A 39 -2.39 6.09 -14.16
N HIS A 40 -2.54 6.33 -12.85
CA HIS A 40 -3.07 5.31 -11.96
C HIS A 40 -4.57 5.09 -12.21
N HIS A 41 -4.98 3.81 -12.31
CA HIS A 41 -6.37 3.46 -12.61
C HIS A 41 -7.38 3.96 -11.57
N MET A 42 -6.95 4.12 -10.32
CA MET A 42 -7.84 4.61 -9.26
C MET A 42 -8.20 6.08 -9.40
N ASN A 43 -7.47 6.83 -10.24
CA ASN A 43 -7.83 8.23 -10.52
C ASN A 43 -9.22 8.32 -11.15
N ASP A 44 -9.56 7.37 -12.04
CA ASP A 44 -10.87 7.34 -12.70
C ASP A 44 -12.01 6.98 -11.74
N LYS A 45 -11.67 6.46 -10.57
CA LYS A 45 -12.65 6.08 -9.54
C LYS A 45 -12.82 7.16 -8.46
N GLY A 46 -12.27 8.34 -8.70
CA GLY A 46 -12.43 9.47 -7.77
C GLY A 46 -11.40 9.55 -6.66
N PHE A 47 -10.38 8.71 -6.68
CA PHE A 47 -9.32 8.75 -5.68
C PHE A 47 -8.36 9.91 -5.97
N GLY A 48 -7.97 10.62 -4.93
CA GLY A 48 -7.04 11.73 -5.03
C GLY A 48 -5.61 11.31 -5.31
N PRO A 49 -4.66 12.25 -5.32
CA PRO A 49 -3.27 11.95 -5.63
C PRO A 49 -2.64 11.00 -4.63
N ALA A 50 -1.67 10.22 -5.10
CA ALA A 50 -0.95 9.29 -4.25
C ALA A 50 -0.04 10.02 -3.28
N ALA A 51 -0.04 9.57 -2.02
CA ALA A 51 0.88 10.01 -1.00
C ALA A 51 1.86 8.88 -0.69
N LEU A 52 3.13 9.21 -0.52
CA LEU A 52 4.12 8.25 -0.08
C LEU A 52 3.88 7.92 1.39
N ASP A 53 3.78 6.64 1.72
CA ASP A 53 3.69 6.17 3.11
C ASP A 53 5.08 5.86 3.66
N LYS A 54 5.69 4.76 3.19
CA LYS A 54 7.02 4.32 3.63
C LYS A 54 7.81 3.83 2.43
N SER A 55 9.14 3.86 2.54
CA SER A 55 10.02 3.26 1.54
C SER A 55 11.08 2.43 2.25
N SER A 56 11.61 1.43 1.56
CA SER A 56 12.60 0.51 2.12
C SER A 56 13.28 -0.27 1.00
N THR A 57 14.49 -0.72 1.26
CA THR A 57 15.14 -1.70 0.39
C THR A 57 14.66 -3.12 0.69
N ASN A 58 13.89 -3.30 1.76
CA ASN A 58 13.32 -4.58 2.16
C ASN A 58 11.92 -4.75 1.55
N LYS A 59 11.83 -5.52 0.49
CA LYS A 59 10.57 -5.82 -0.21
C LYS A 59 9.52 -6.41 0.72
N ASP A 60 9.93 -7.32 1.62
CA ASP A 60 8.99 -7.98 2.52
C ASP A 60 8.35 -6.98 3.49
N ALA A 61 9.12 -6.02 4.00
CA ALA A 61 8.61 -4.99 4.89
C ALA A 61 7.56 -4.11 4.22
N ILE A 62 7.80 -3.73 2.97
CA ILE A 62 6.84 -2.91 2.21
C ILE A 62 5.57 -3.71 1.90
N ARG A 63 5.70 -4.99 1.59
CA ARG A 63 4.53 -5.86 1.35
C ARG A 63 3.67 -6.02 2.59
N GLY A 64 4.29 -6.22 3.75
CA GLY A 64 3.58 -6.28 5.02
C GLY A 64 2.94 -4.94 5.38
N ARG A 65 3.63 -3.83 5.09
CA ARG A 65 3.11 -2.48 5.34
C ARG A 65 1.85 -2.20 4.52
N GLU A 66 1.83 -2.62 3.25
CA GLU A 66 0.63 -2.50 2.42
C GLU A 66 -0.56 -3.19 3.08
N GLN A 67 -0.37 -4.41 3.58
CA GLN A 67 -1.43 -5.15 4.24
C GLN A 67 -1.85 -4.49 5.56
N GLN A 68 -0.91 -3.96 6.34
CA GLN A 68 -1.23 -3.20 7.55
C GLN A 68 -2.12 -2.00 7.22
N LEU A 69 -1.81 -1.28 6.14
CA LEU A 69 -2.61 -0.13 5.71
C LEU A 69 -4.01 -0.54 5.28
N ILE A 70 -4.13 -1.63 4.52
CA ILE A 70 -5.44 -2.15 4.10
C ILE A 70 -6.27 -2.48 5.34
N ASP A 71 -5.70 -3.21 6.29
CA ASP A 71 -6.39 -3.63 7.51
C ASP A 71 -6.79 -2.42 8.38
N SER A 72 -5.90 -1.44 8.54
CA SER A 72 -6.19 -0.27 9.38
C SER A 72 -7.23 0.66 8.75
N ASN A 73 -7.42 0.59 7.43
CA ASN A 73 -8.41 1.39 6.71
C ASN A 73 -9.72 0.63 6.45
N GLY A 74 -9.95 -0.44 7.17
CA GLY A 74 -11.23 -1.15 7.14
C GLY A 74 -11.20 -2.52 6.48
N GLY A 75 -10.07 -2.94 5.93
CA GLY A 75 -9.92 -4.23 5.28
C GLY A 75 -10.33 -4.24 3.82
N ALA A 76 -9.93 -5.27 3.08
CA ALA A 76 -10.23 -5.42 1.66
C ALA A 76 -11.72 -5.67 1.43
N LYS A 77 -12.25 -5.17 0.32
CA LYS A 77 -13.66 -5.35 -0.04
C LYS A 77 -14.01 -6.82 -0.21
N SER A 78 -13.07 -7.64 -0.70
CA SER A 78 -13.27 -9.10 -0.81
C SER A 78 -13.50 -9.78 0.53
N GLN A 79 -13.12 -9.14 1.64
CA GLN A 79 -13.31 -9.61 3.01
C GLN A 79 -14.39 -8.79 3.73
N ARG A 80 -15.31 -8.18 2.98
CA ARG A 80 -16.38 -7.31 3.49
C ARG A 80 -15.84 -6.03 4.15
N GLY A 81 -14.64 -5.60 3.76
CA GLY A 81 -14.01 -4.41 4.27
C GLY A 81 -14.44 -3.15 3.55
N THR A 82 -14.00 -2.02 4.09
CA THR A 82 -14.38 -0.68 3.65
C THR A 82 -13.22 0.14 3.11
N SER A 83 -12.02 -0.45 2.97
CA SER A 83 -10.90 0.23 2.32
C SER A 83 -11.17 0.38 0.81
N GLY A 84 -10.35 1.18 0.14
CA GLY A 84 -10.43 1.30 -1.32
C GLY A 84 -9.88 0.09 -2.07
N ASN A 85 -9.31 -0.88 -1.37
CA ASN A 85 -8.71 -2.07 -1.99
C ASN A 85 -9.75 -3.16 -2.20
N ALA A 86 -9.85 -3.62 -3.45
CA ALA A 86 -10.77 -4.72 -3.79
C ALA A 86 -10.31 -6.04 -3.14
N ILE A 87 -9.01 -6.29 -3.11
CA ILE A 87 -8.41 -7.51 -2.56
C ILE A 87 -7.28 -7.15 -1.60
N ASN A 88 -6.88 -8.13 -0.78
CA ASN A 88 -5.72 -7.97 0.09
C ASN A 88 -4.43 -7.91 -0.71
N GLY A 89 -3.42 -7.19 -0.19
CA GLY A 89 -2.06 -7.18 -0.75
C GLY A 89 -1.33 -8.50 -0.51
N ILE A 90 -1.72 -9.21 0.56
CA ILE A 90 -1.23 -10.56 0.86
C ILE A 90 -2.44 -11.45 1.03
N SER A 91 -2.54 -12.51 0.25
CA SER A 91 -3.63 -13.48 0.39
C SER A 91 -3.69 -14.01 1.83
N PRO A 92 -4.88 -14.15 2.44
CA PRO A 92 -5.00 -14.75 3.78
C PRO A 92 -4.41 -16.16 3.86
N ASN A 93 -4.35 -16.86 2.72
CA ASN A 93 -3.81 -18.21 2.64
C ASN A 93 -2.33 -18.27 2.27
N ASN A 94 -1.67 -17.12 2.11
CA ASN A 94 -0.25 -17.08 1.75
C ASN A 94 0.59 -17.56 2.94
N LYS A 95 1.39 -18.60 2.73
CA LYS A 95 2.24 -19.20 3.76
C LYS A 95 3.28 -18.24 4.32
N LYS A 96 3.62 -17.21 3.56
CA LYS A 96 4.63 -16.21 3.96
C LYS A 96 4.01 -14.97 4.61
N LYS A 97 2.71 -14.95 4.85
CA LYS A 97 2.02 -13.78 5.41
C LYS A 97 2.66 -13.32 6.72
N ASN A 98 2.90 -14.25 7.65
CA ASN A 98 3.49 -13.91 8.94
C ASN A 98 4.89 -13.29 8.79
N ARG A 99 5.67 -13.78 7.83
CA ARG A 99 7.01 -13.24 7.54
C ARG A 99 6.92 -11.79 7.04
N TYR A 100 6.01 -11.49 6.12
CA TYR A 100 5.82 -10.16 5.60
C TYR A 100 5.32 -9.19 6.69
N MET A 101 4.36 -9.63 7.47
CA MET A 101 3.79 -8.81 8.56
C MET A 101 4.84 -8.54 9.63
N LYS A 102 5.65 -9.53 9.98
CA LYS A 102 6.74 -9.35 10.94
C LYS A 102 7.79 -8.37 10.42
N SER A 103 8.17 -8.47 9.15
CA SER A 103 9.13 -7.53 8.54
C SER A 103 8.62 -6.09 8.61
N ALA A 104 7.35 -5.86 8.33
CA ALA A 104 6.76 -4.54 8.40
C ALA A 104 6.75 -4.01 9.84
N THR A 105 6.36 -4.84 10.79
CA THR A 105 6.31 -4.46 12.21
C THR A 105 7.71 -4.14 12.74
N ASP A 106 8.70 -4.95 12.38
CA ASP A 106 10.09 -4.75 12.83
C ASP A 106 10.68 -3.46 12.25
N GLU A 107 10.36 -3.11 11.03
CA GLU A 107 10.93 -1.93 10.37
C GLU A 107 10.14 -0.65 10.63
N PHE A 108 8.80 -0.71 10.61
CA PHE A 108 7.93 0.47 10.67
C PHE A 108 7.05 0.56 11.91
N GLY A 109 7.00 -0.48 12.72
CA GLY A 109 6.08 -0.56 13.85
C GLY A 109 4.69 -1.01 13.43
N GLU A 110 3.81 -1.16 14.41
CA GLU A 110 2.42 -1.54 14.17
C GLU A 110 1.59 -0.30 13.86
N LEU A 111 0.59 -0.47 13.00
CA LEU A 111 -0.46 0.53 12.80
C LEU A 111 -1.57 0.29 13.81
N ILE A 112 -1.85 1.33 14.55
CA ILE A 112 -2.90 1.28 15.58
C ILE A 112 -4.13 2.01 15.08
#